data_94cbf5af355d10b50888f3d492bc45a5
#
_entry.id   94cbf5af355d10b50888f3d492bc45a5
#
_cell.length_a   1.000
_cell.length_b   1.000
_cell.length_c   1.000
_cell.angle_alpha   90.00
_cell.angle_beta   90.00
_cell.angle_gamma   90.00
#
_symmetry.space_group_name_H-M   'P 1'
#
loop_
_entity.id
_entity.type
_entity.pdbx_description
1 polymer ?
#
loop_
_entity_poly.entity_id
_entity_poly.type
_entity_poly.pdbx_seq_one_letter_code
_entity_poly.pdbx_strand_id
1 'polypeptide(L)'
;MNGNDLIRVISFNLKRDFGLPLNRSHKWSERRALAAQYIRESGATIIGVQELLPNMREDVSRLLDVDYSVLGFGRYSGIRPQSDEHSDIIIKNDSAKVNLIKTFWLSKEPEHLSRAYYAIFPRICTVAEIYLKDLGRSIRVFNTHLDHICGIARTLGIRVILGYMERFNEERALPTVLMGDFNAKPGSRPVRMLHSQLEEFPGIHLTDVYSRVEPSEVHNTLHNFSG
;
A
#
# COMPACT_ATOMS: atom_id res chain seq x y z
N MET A 1 -24.69 -19.28 6.25
CA MET A 1 -23.65 -18.28 6.00
C MET A 1 -24.13 -17.49 4.79
N ASN A 2 -24.58 -16.26 5.00
CA ASN A 2 -25.07 -15.39 3.92
C ASN A 2 -23.88 -14.99 3.05
N GLY A 3 -24.02 -14.98 1.72
CA GLY A 3 -22.95 -14.85 0.73
C GLY A 3 -22.22 -13.49 0.66
N ASN A 4 -22.11 -12.74 1.76
CA ASN A 4 -21.50 -11.42 1.85
C ASN A 4 -20.30 -11.33 2.83
N ASP A 5 -19.75 -12.45 3.28
CA ASP A 5 -18.65 -12.46 4.26
C ASP A 5 -17.26 -12.25 3.63
N LEU A 6 -17.20 -11.82 2.38
CA LEU A 6 -15.94 -11.60 1.65
C LEU A 6 -15.62 -10.11 1.57
N ILE A 7 -14.42 -9.76 2.01
CA ILE A 7 -13.83 -8.45 1.74
C ILE A 7 -12.88 -8.54 0.55
N ARG A 8 -12.93 -7.55 -0.33
CA ARG A 8 -11.99 -7.42 -1.43
C ARG A 8 -10.93 -6.37 -1.08
N VAL A 9 -9.68 -6.78 -1.20
CA VAL A 9 -8.52 -5.90 -0.98
C VAL A 9 -7.74 -5.80 -2.29
N ILE A 10 -7.34 -4.59 -2.68
CA ILE A 10 -6.60 -4.32 -3.91
C ILE A 10 -5.33 -3.53 -3.59
N SER A 11 -4.21 -3.88 -4.23
CA SER A 11 -3.02 -3.03 -4.33
C SER A 11 -2.96 -2.42 -5.73
N PHE A 12 -2.85 -1.08 -5.82
CA PHE A 12 -2.98 -0.36 -7.08
C PHE A 12 -1.97 0.79 -7.18
N ASN A 13 -0.86 0.56 -7.89
CA ASN A 13 0.05 1.65 -8.22
C ASN A 13 -0.59 2.54 -9.30
N LEU A 14 -0.86 3.80 -8.94
CA LEU A 14 -1.56 4.76 -9.80
C LEU A 14 -0.65 5.39 -10.86
N LYS A 15 0.64 5.09 -10.86
CA LYS A 15 1.65 5.69 -11.74
C LYS A 15 1.68 7.21 -11.60
N ARG A 16 2.70 7.73 -10.94
CA ARG A 16 2.84 9.17 -10.68
C ARG A 16 2.76 10.02 -11.95
N ASP A 17 2.26 11.23 -11.80
CA ASP A 17 2.26 12.22 -12.84
C ASP A 17 3.65 12.89 -12.93
N PHE A 18 4.36 12.67 -14.04
CA PHE A 18 5.68 13.26 -14.25
C PHE A 18 5.62 14.68 -14.83
N GLY A 19 4.42 15.17 -15.17
CA GLY A 19 4.23 16.49 -15.77
C GLY A 19 4.82 16.66 -17.19
N LEU A 20 5.52 15.65 -17.72
CA LEU A 20 6.12 15.67 -19.04
C LEU A 20 5.21 14.98 -20.08
N PRO A 21 5.07 15.54 -21.29
CA PRO A 21 4.19 15.00 -22.32
C PRO A 21 4.85 13.86 -23.10
N LEU A 22 5.18 12.74 -22.45
CA LEU A 22 5.70 11.58 -23.16
C LEU A 22 4.64 10.90 -24.01
N ASN A 23 3.41 10.82 -23.51
CA ASN A 23 2.23 10.37 -24.25
C ASN A 23 0.98 10.96 -23.56
N ARG A 24 0.03 11.51 -24.33
CA ARG A 24 -1.19 12.11 -23.77
C ARG A 24 -1.99 11.12 -22.93
N SER A 25 -2.15 9.89 -23.40
CA SER A 25 -2.90 8.83 -22.72
C SER A 25 -2.31 8.43 -21.35
N HIS A 26 -1.03 8.74 -21.11
CA HIS A 26 -0.36 8.43 -19.85
C HIS A 26 -0.43 9.56 -18.80
N LYS A 27 -0.95 10.73 -19.16
CA LYS A 27 -1.12 11.84 -18.23
C LYS A 27 -2.15 11.48 -17.17
N TRP A 28 -1.93 11.95 -15.96
CA TRP A 28 -2.89 11.76 -14.88
C TRP A 28 -4.26 12.34 -15.19
N SER A 29 -4.32 13.51 -15.82
CA SER A 29 -5.57 14.14 -16.25
C SER A 29 -6.48 13.23 -17.08
N GLU A 30 -5.89 12.37 -17.90
CA GLU A 30 -6.63 11.41 -18.76
C GLU A 30 -7.00 10.12 -18.00
N ARG A 31 -6.20 9.73 -17.00
CA ARG A 31 -6.37 8.47 -16.29
C ARG A 31 -7.20 8.57 -15.01
N ARG A 32 -7.29 9.76 -14.40
CA ARG A 32 -7.92 9.95 -13.08
C ARG A 32 -9.37 9.46 -13.02
N ALA A 33 -10.18 9.74 -14.06
CA ALA A 33 -11.56 9.29 -14.09
C ALA A 33 -11.66 7.77 -14.20
N LEU A 34 -10.83 7.14 -15.04
CA LEU A 34 -10.76 5.69 -15.19
C LEU A 34 -10.27 5.01 -13.90
N ALA A 35 -9.29 5.60 -13.20
CA ALA A 35 -8.81 5.07 -11.92
C ALA A 35 -9.91 5.08 -10.85
N ALA A 36 -10.64 6.19 -10.74
CA ALA A 36 -11.76 6.29 -9.80
C ALA A 36 -12.92 5.36 -10.17
N GLN A 37 -13.23 5.23 -11.46
CA GLN A 37 -14.23 4.29 -11.97
C GLN A 37 -13.83 2.84 -11.63
N TYR A 38 -12.58 2.45 -11.90
CA TYR A 38 -12.08 1.12 -11.56
C TYR A 38 -12.22 0.81 -10.05
N ILE A 39 -11.85 1.77 -9.19
CA ILE A 39 -12.01 1.61 -7.73
C ILE A 39 -13.47 1.33 -7.37
N ARG A 40 -14.43 2.09 -7.91
CA ARG A 40 -15.85 1.87 -7.64
C ARG A 40 -16.35 0.53 -8.16
N GLU A 41 -16.06 0.22 -9.43
CA GLU A 41 -16.52 -1.00 -10.09
C GLU A 41 -15.88 -2.26 -9.52
N SER A 42 -14.67 -2.15 -8.95
CA SER A 42 -14.01 -3.28 -8.31
C SER A 42 -14.78 -3.82 -7.11
N GLY A 43 -15.63 -2.99 -6.47
CA GLY A 43 -16.33 -3.34 -5.23
C GLY A 43 -15.37 -3.59 -4.05
N ALA A 44 -14.12 -3.11 -4.13
CA ALA A 44 -13.14 -3.31 -3.07
C ALA A 44 -13.49 -2.51 -1.82
N THR A 45 -13.35 -3.18 -0.66
CA THR A 45 -13.53 -2.56 0.65
C THR A 45 -12.29 -1.76 1.04
N ILE A 46 -11.09 -2.22 0.63
CA ILE A 46 -9.81 -1.64 0.99
C ILE A 46 -8.91 -1.61 -0.25
N ILE A 47 -8.34 -0.46 -0.54
CA ILE A 47 -7.41 -0.28 -1.66
C ILE A 47 -6.13 0.39 -1.15
N GLY A 48 -4.98 -0.27 -1.31
CA GLY A 48 -3.67 0.36 -1.12
C GLY A 48 -3.21 1.00 -2.41
N VAL A 49 -2.98 2.31 -2.40
CA VAL A 49 -2.50 3.04 -3.58
C VAL A 49 -1.06 3.49 -3.39
N GLN A 50 -0.29 3.49 -4.49
CA GLN A 50 1.10 3.92 -4.52
C GLN A 50 1.29 4.97 -5.63
N GLU A 51 2.40 5.69 -5.57
CA GLU A 51 2.76 6.79 -6.47
C GLU A 51 1.75 7.95 -6.46
N LEU A 52 0.98 8.11 -5.40
CA LEU A 52 -0.05 9.11 -5.27
C LEU A 52 0.57 10.47 -4.88
N LEU A 53 0.71 11.39 -5.84
CA LEU A 53 1.13 12.77 -5.57
C LEU A 53 -0.03 13.59 -4.96
N PRO A 54 0.24 14.71 -4.28
CA PRO A 54 -0.80 15.53 -3.65
C PRO A 54 -1.93 15.97 -4.59
N ASN A 55 -1.62 16.43 -5.81
CA ASN A 55 -2.62 16.76 -6.82
C ASN A 55 -3.46 15.55 -7.25
N MET A 56 -2.82 14.38 -7.36
CA MET A 56 -3.52 13.12 -7.68
C MET A 56 -4.41 12.68 -6.51
N ARG A 57 -3.93 12.86 -5.27
CA ARG A 57 -4.68 12.56 -4.05
C ARG A 57 -5.94 13.41 -3.94
N GLU A 58 -5.83 14.70 -4.23
CA GLU A 58 -6.96 15.63 -4.27
C GLU A 58 -8.01 15.20 -5.31
N ASP A 59 -7.57 14.85 -6.53
CA ASP A 59 -8.45 14.35 -7.58
C ASP A 59 -9.13 13.04 -7.18
N VAL A 60 -8.39 12.07 -6.63
CA VAL A 60 -8.94 10.79 -6.17
C VAL A 60 -9.97 11.01 -5.07
N SER A 61 -9.64 11.84 -4.06
CA SER A 61 -10.57 12.16 -2.98
C SER A 61 -11.85 12.80 -3.50
N ARG A 62 -11.72 13.76 -4.41
CA ARG A 62 -12.88 14.44 -5.01
C ARG A 62 -13.73 13.51 -5.91
N LEU A 63 -13.08 12.64 -6.68
CA LEU A 63 -13.77 11.71 -7.59
C LEU A 63 -14.43 10.56 -6.85
N LEU A 64 -13.90 10.11 -5.73
CA LEU A 64 -14.48 9.06 -4.89
C LEU A 64 -15.50 9.60 -3.87
N ASP A 65 -15.41 10.91 -3.60
CA ASP A 65 -16.34 11.69 -2.78
C ASP A 65 -16.64 11.01 -1.42
N VAL A 66 -17.90 11.08 -0.99
CA VAL A 66 -18.36 10.57 0.32
C VAL A 66 -18.33 9.05 0.46
N ASP A 67 -18.25 8.33 -0.65
CA ASP A 67 -18.28 6.86 -0.64
C ASP A 67 -16.99 6.25 -0.10
N TYR A 68 -15.87 6.98 -0.19
CA TYR A 68 -14.56 6.50 0.21
C TYR A 68 -13.78 7.53 1.01
N SER A 69 -12.89 7.04 1.88
CA SER A 69 -11.90 7.86 2.59
C SER A 69 -10.49 7.51 2.14
N VAL A 70 -9.69 8.53 1.81
CA VAL A 70 -8.28 8.41 1.42
C VAL A 70 -7.40 8.78 2.60
N LEU A 71 -6.59 7.83 3.09
CA LEU A 71 -5.94 7.89 4.40
C LEU A 71 -4.43 7.66 4.29
N GLY A 72 -3.65 8.53 4.90
CA GLY A 72 -2.20 8.45 4.93
C GLY A 72 -1.54 9.81 4.91
N PHE A 73 -0.20 9.81 4.99
CA PHE A 73 0.63 11.01 4.94
C PHE A 73 1.72 10.83 3.90
N GLY A 74 2.15 11.92 3.29
CA GLY A 74 3.20 11.92 2.30
C GLY A 74 4.59 11.70 2.89
N ARG A 75 5.50 11.22 2.07
CA ARG A 75 6.88 10.88 2.47
C ARG A 75 7.73 12.07 2.90
N TYR A 76 7.30 13.29 2.58
CA TYR A 76 7.94 14.54 3.00
C TYR A 76 7.14 15.32 4.04
N SER A 77 6.08 14.75 4.60
CA SER A 77 5.23 15.39 5.62
C SER A 77 4.75 16.80 5.23
N GLY A 78 4.43 17.02 3.97
CA GLY A 78 3.99 18.31 3.44
C GLY A 78 5.10 19.32 3.15
N ILE A 79 6.37 19.07 3.55
CA ILE A 79 7.48 20.00 3.35
C ILE A 79 7.81 20.21 1.86
N ARG A 80 7.54 19.22 1.02
CA ARG A 80 7.73 19.28 -0.44
C ARG A 80 6.43 18.95 -1.16
N PRO A 81 5.43 19.84 -1.15
CA PRO A 81 4.07 19.53 -1.57
C PRO A 81 3.93 19.02 -3.01
N GLN A 82 4.83 19.41 -3.91
CA GLN A 82 4.79 18.95 -5.30
C GLN A 82 5.37 17.54 -5.52
N SER A 83 6.15 17.02 -4.59
CA SER A 83 6.82 15.72 -4.66
C SER A 83 6.58 14.84 -3.45
N ASP A 84 5.59 15.21 -2.64
CA ASP A 84 5.18 14.50 -1.42
C ASP A 84 4.35 13.26 -1.78
N GLU A 85 5.01 12.25 -2.31
CA GLU A 85 4.38 11.01 -2.76
C GLU A 85 3.86 10.21 -1.57
N HIS A 86 2.65 9.71 -1.70
CA HIS A 86 1.92 8.94 -0.70
C HIS A 86 1.87 7.45 -1.05
N SER A 87 1.72 6.63 -0.02
CA SER A 87 1.30 5.23 -0.08
C SER A 87 0.05 5.08 0.77
N ASP A 88 -1.06 5.64 0.30
CA ASP A 88 -2.29 5.78 1.06
C ASP A 88 -3.14 4.50 1.06
N ILE A 89 -4.03 4.39 2.04
CA ILE A 89 -5.07 3.37 2.11
C ILE A 89 -6.41 4.04 1.86
N ILE A 90 -7.17 3.52 0.90
CA ILE A 90 -8.53 3.96 0.60
C ILE A 90 -9.48 2.91 1.17
N ILE A 91 -10.51 3.36 1.87
CA ILE A 91 -11.55 2.49 2.42
C ILE A 91 -12.93 2.90 1.93
N LYS A 92 -13.81 1.91 1.75
CA LYS A 92 -15.23 2.13 1.43
C LYS A 92 -15.99 2.42 2.73
N ASN A 93 -16.59 3.62 2.83
CA ASN A 93 -17.13 4.17 4.08
C ASN A 93 -18.36 3.44 4.60
N ASP A 94 -19.19 2.84 3.74
CA ASP A 94 -20.35 2.05 4.13
C ASP A 94 -19.96 0.72 4.78
N SER A 95 -18.84 0.12 4.35
CA SER A 95 -18.41 -1.24 4.73
C SER A 95 -17.29 -1.24 5.79
N ALA A 96 -16.59 -0.12 5.99
CA ALA A 96 -15.43 -0.06 6.86
C ALA A 96 -15.35 1.24 7.68
N LYS A 97 -14.68 1.17 8.84
CA LYS A 97 -14.37 2.32 9.70
C LYS A 97 -12.91 2.24 10.15
N VAL A 98 -12.19 3.35 10.08
CA VAL A 98 -10.81 3.46 10.57
C VAL A 98 -10.80 3.73 12.06
N ASN A 99 -10.02 2.94 12.79
CA ASN A 99 -9.77 3.11 14.21
C ASN A 99 -8.39 3.74 14.49
N LEU A 100 -7.42 3.44 13.61
CA LEU A 100 -6.06 3.97 13.70
C LEU A 100 -5.51 4.18 12.28
N ILE A 101 -4.75 5.24 12.09
CA ILE A 101 -3.92 5.49 10.92
C ILE A 101 -2.55 6.02 11.35
N LYS A 102 -1.48 5.46 10.79
CA LYS A 102 -0.11 5.92 10.99
C LYS A 102 0.68 5.74 9.71
N THR A 103 1.53 6.71 9.39
CA THR A 103 2.54 6.58 8.35
C THR A 103 3.92 6.69 9.00
N PHE A 104 4.85 5.81 8.63
CA PHE A 104 6.21 5.78 9.14
C PHE A 104 7.23 5.58 8.02
N TRP A 105 8.47 6.00 8.26
CA TRP A 105 9.55 5.94 7.26
C TRP A 105 10.30 4.62 7.32
N LEU A 106 10.66 4.10 6.14
CA LEU A 106 11.41 2.86 6.00
C LEU A 106 12.93 3.12 6.13
N SER A 107 13.33 3.53 7.32
CA SER A 107 14.69 3.90 7.69
C SER A 107 15.04 3.46 9.10
N LYS A 108 16.22 3.83 9.59
CA LYS A 108 16.62 3.64 10.99
C LYS A 108 15.86 4.54 11.97
N GLU A 109 15.26 5.62 11.49
CA GLU A 109 14.47 6.59 12.25
C GLU A 109 13.04 6.66 11.71
N PRO A 110 12.24 5.61 11.92
CA PRO A 110 10.94 5.48 11.27
C PRO A 110 9.87 6.47 11.76
N GLU A 111 10.07 7.09 12.91
CA GLU A 111 9.12 8.08 13.47
C GLU A 111 9.32 9.50 12.91
N HIS A 112 10.41 9.74 12.18
CA HIS A 112 10.74 11.05 11.64
C HIS A 112 11.00 10.98 10.15
N LEU A 113 10.83 12.13 9.47
CA LEU A 113 11.19 12.27 8.05
C LEU A 113 12.66 11.88 7.83
N SER A 114 12.85 10.71 7.25
CA SER A 114 14.16 10.12 7.05
C SER A 114 14.17 9.18 5.85
N ARG A 115 15.34 8.73 5.44
CA ARG A 115 15.49 7.78 4.34
C ARG A 115 16.54 6.72 4.68
N ALA A 116 16.41 5.55 4.11
CA ALA A 116 17.44 4.52 4.17
C ALA A 116 18.73 5.03 3.50
N TYR A 117 19.89 4.64 4.03
CA TYR A 117 21.20 5.18 3.60
C TYR A 117 21.43 5.12 2.08
N TYR A 118 20.99 4.03 1.44
CA TYR A 118 21.16 3.80 0.02
C TYR A 118 19.95 4.19 -0.84
N ALA A 119 18.89 4.72 -0.25
CA ALA A 119 17.71 5.16 -0.99
C ALA A 119 17.88 6.58 -1.52
N ILE A 120 17.40 6.86 -2.73
CA ILE A 120 17.40 8.22 -3.29
C ILE A 120 16.29 9.05 -2.62
N PHE A 121 15.14 8.45 -2.40
CA PHE A 121 13.98 9.10 -1.80
C PHE A 121 13.60 8.45 -0.47
N PRO A 122 13.00 9.21 0.47
CA PRO A 122 12.28 8.60 1.58
C PRO A 122 11.25 7.60 1.07
N ARG A 123 11.15 6.45 1.73
CA ARG A 123 10.11 5.46 1.50
C ARG A 123 9.31 5.32 2.77
N ILE A 124 8.02 5.09 2.63
CA ILE A 124 7.06 5.05 3.73
C ILE A 124 6.21 3.80 3.68
N CYS A 125 5.64 3.47 4.82
CA CYS A 125 4.55 2.53 4.94
C CYS A 125 3.41 3.19 5.72
N THR A 126 2.21 3.08 5.21
CA THR A 126 1.00 3.50 5.90
C THR A 126 0.33 2.27 6.49
N VAL A 127 0.01 2.32 7.79
CA VAL A 127 -0.73 1.28 8.49
C VAL A 127 -2.06 1.83 8.96
N ALA A 128 -3.11 1.04 8.80
CA ALA A 128 -4.44 1.34 9.32
C ALA A 128 -5.02 0.15 10.10
N GLU A 129 -5.68 0.41 11.23
CA GLU A 129 -6.60 -0.53 11.85
C GLU A 129 -8.00 -0.21 11.39
N ILE A 130 -8.64 -1.18 10.76
CA ILE A 130 -9.90 -1.02 10.05
C ILE A 130 -10.92 -2.00 10.65
N TYR A 131 -12.02 -1.46 11.17
CA TYR A 131 -13.18 -2.25 11.56
C TYR A 131 -14.06 -2.52 10.34
N LEU A 132 -14.26 -3.79 10.03
CA LEU A 132 -15.08 -4.28 8.93
C LEU A 132 -16.50 -4.53 9.46
N LYS A 133 -17.46 -3.70 9.01
CA LYS A 133 -18.81 -3.70 9.55
C LYS A 133 -19.52 -5.02 9.30
N ASP A 134 -19.39 -5.56 8.08
CA ASP A 134 -20.07 -6.81 7.68
C ASP A 134 -19.53 -8.04 8.42
N LEU A 135 -18.24 -8.02 8.80
CA LEU A 135 -17.60 -9.11 9.53
C LEU A 135 -17.61 -8.92 11.06
N GLY A 136 -17.98 -7.74 11.56
CA GLY A 136 -17.97 -7.42 12.98
C GLY A 136 -16.59 -7.51 13.63
N ARG A 137 -15.50 -7.36 12.86
CA ARG A 137 -14.12 -7.52 13.35
C ARG A 137 -13.16 -6.48 12.76
N SER A 138 -12.05 -6.28 13.45
CA SER A 138 -10.96 -5.41 12.98
C SER A 138 -9.88 -6.23 12.31
N ILE A 139 -9.25 -5.61 11.31
CA ILE A 139 -8.01 -6.08 10.67
C ILE A 139 -7.00 -4.95 10.66
N ARG A 140 -5.72 -5.30 10.44
CA ARG A 140 -4.65 -4.33 10.24
C ARG A 140 -4.13 -4.43 8.82
N VAL A 141 -3.95 -3.29 8.18
CA VAL A 141 -3.53 -3.21 6.78
C VAL A 141 -2.29 -2.33 6.70
N PHE A 142 -1.23 -2.85 6.09
CA PHE A 142 -0.01 -2.12 5.75
C PHE A 142 0.05 -1.94 4.24
N ASN A 143 0.26 -0.70 3.80
CA ASN A 143 0.48 -0.36 2.40
C ASN A 143 1.81 0.37 2.21
N THR A 144 2.63 -0.08 1.29
CA THR A 144 3.97 0.47 1.07
C THR A 144 4.33 0.57 -0.41
N HIS A 145 5.33 1.40 -0.70
CA HIS A 145 6.02 1.43 -1.99
C HIS A 145 7.53 1.39 -1.72
N LEU A 146 8.14 0.22 -1.92
CA LEU A 146 9.55 0.00 -1.62
C LEU A 146 10.47 0.70 -2.64
N ASP A 147 11.74 0.80 -2.30
CA ASP A 147 12.72 1.47 -3.17
C ASP A 147 12.86 0.77 -4.53
N HIS A 148 12.79 1.52 -5.62
CA HIS A 148 12.81 0.97 -6.98
C HIS A 148 14.23 0.65 -7.48
N ILE A 149 15.27 1.22 -6.84
CA ILE A 149 16.67 1.05 -7.28
C ILE A 149 17.39 0.05 -6.36
N CYS A 150 17.39 0.31 -5.05
CA CYS A 150 18.30 -0.34 -4.12
C CYS A 150 17.68 -1.55 -3.40
N GLY A 151 18.20 -2.75 -3.69
CA GLY A 151 17.77 -3.98 -3.03
C GLY A 151 18.05 -4.01 -1.52
N ILE A 152 19.13 -3.34 -1.07
CA ILE A 152 19.45 -3.21 0.36
C ILE A 152 18.39 -2.35 1.05
N ALA A 153 18.03 -1.22 0.44
CA ALA A 153 16.97 -0.35 0.97
C ALA A 153 15.62 -1.08 1.06
N ARG A 154 15.27 -1.92 0.06
CA ARG A 154 14.08 -2.77 0.12
C ARG A 154 14.12 -3.75 1.29
N THR A 155 15.25 -4.42 1.47
CA THR A 155 15.45 -5.38 2.58
C THR A 155 15.33 -4.70 3.95
N LEU A 156 15.93 -3.54 4.13
CA LEU A 156 15.81 -2.73 5.35
C LEU A 156 14.36 -2.25 5.56
N GLY A 157 13.69 -1.82 4.49
CA GLY A 157 12.29 -1.43 4.54
C GLY A 157 11.38 -2.54 5.03
N ILE A 158 11.55 -3.77 4.52
CA ILE A 158 10.80 -4.94 5.00
C ILE A 158 11.08 -5.20 6.50
N ARG A 159 12.32 -5.11 6.96
CA ARG A 159 12.63 -5.28 8.39
C ARG A 159 11.92 -4.25 9.27
N VAL A 160 11.88 -2.99 8.84
CA VAL A 160 11.14 -1.94 9.56
C VAL A 160 9.64 -2.27 9.62
N ILE A 161 9.04 -2.71 8.51
CA ILE A 161 7.63 -3.11 8.47
C ILE A 161 7.35 -4.28 9.41
N LEU A 162 8.18 -5.33 9.38
CA LEU A 162 8.02 -6.50 10.26
C LEU A 162 8.15 -6.11 11.75
N GLY A 163 9.09 -5.24 12.11
CA GLY A 163 9.22 -4.71 13.47
C GLY A 163 7.99 -3.92 13.93
N TYR A 164 7.34 -3.17 13.01
CA TYR A 164 6.07 -2.51 13.32
C TYR A 164 4.92 -3.51 13.48
N MET A 165 4.87 -4.55 12.64
CA MET A 165 3.86 -5.61 12.77
C MET A 165 3.97 -6.30 14.12
N GLU A 166 5.19 -6.62 14.56
CA GLU A 166 5.45 -7.26 15.85
C GLU A 166 4.96 -6.37 17.00
N ARG A 167 5.41 -5.10 17.07
CA ARG A 167 4.98 -4.15 18.10
C ARG A 167 3.46 -3.99 18.14
N PHE A 168 2.82 -3.86 17.01
CA PHE A 168 1.35 -3.77 16.95
C PHE A 168 0.66 -5.06 17.41
N ASN A 169 1.25 -6.23 17.15
CA ASN A 169 0.69 -7.50 17.60
C ASN A 169 0.88 -7.72 19.10
N GLU A 170 1.97 -7.19 19.69
CA GLU A 170 2.17 -7.17 21.16
C GLU A 170 1.09 -6.34 21.86
N GLU A 171 0.73 -5.18 21.29
CA GLU A 171 -0.34 -4.34 21.82
C GLU A 171 -1.72 -4.98 21.60
N ARG A 172 -1.97 -5.46 20.39
CA ARG A 172 -3.21 -6.10 19.98
C ARG A 172 -3.02 -6.96 18.74
N ALA A 173 -3.10 -8.27 18.90
CA ALA A 173 -3.05 -9.19 17.76
C ALA A 173 -4.29 -9.04 16.87
N LEU A 174 -4.08 -8.70 15.60
CA LEU A 174 -5.12 -8.58 14.58
C LEU A 174 -4.71 -9.34 13.32
N PRO A 175 -5.67 -9.93 12.58
CA PRO A 175 -5.40 -10.38 11.21
C PRO A 175 -4.79 -9.23 10.41
N THR A 176 -3.65 -9.51 9.74
CA THR A 176 -2.87 -8.46 9.10
C THR A 176 -2.73 -8.74 7.62
N VAL A 177 -2.89 -7.69 6.81
CA VAL A 177 -2.63 -7.67 5.37
C VAL A 177 -1.44 -6.74 5.11
N LEU A 178 -0.43 -7.24 4.41
CA LEU A 178 0.64 -6.43 3.83
C LEU A 178 0.47 -6.39 2.33
N MET A 179 0.34 -5.18 1.79
CA MET A 179 0.22 -4.94 0.35
C MET A 179 1.10 -3.78 -0.10
N GLY A 180 1.24 -3.62 -1.40
CA GLY A 180 1.96 -2.49 -1.99
C GLY A 180 2.76 -2.86 -3.21
N ASP A 181 3.50 -1.88 -3.73
CA ASP A 181 4.49 -2.08 -4.76
C ASP A 181 5.85 -2.37 -4.12
N PHE A 182 6.24 -3.62 -4.12
CA PHE A 182 7.51 -4.04 -3.50
C PHE A 182 8.74 -3.79 -4.39
N ASN A 183 8.55 -3.41 -5.65
CA ASN A 183 9.64 -3.22 -6.62
C ASN A 183 10.63 -4.40 -6.62
N ALA A 184 10.10 -5.61 -6.44
CA ALA A 184 10.89 -6.80 -6.17
C ALA A 184 10.27 -8.03 -6.85
N LYS A 185 11.11 -8.85 -7.47
CA LYS A 185 10.66 -10.13 -8.04
C LYS A 185 10.32 -11.13 -6.92
N PRO A 186 9.40 -12.07 -7.14
CA PRO A 186 8.98 -13.07 -6.14
C PRO A 186 10.15 -13.81 -5.47
N GLY A 187 11.17 -14.22 -6.22
CA GLY A 187 12.34 -14.92 -5.68
C GLY A 187 13.44 -14.04 -5.09
N SER A 188 13.24 -12.72 -4.99
CA SER A 188 14.25 -11.81 -4.46
C SER A 188 14.35 -11.84 -2.93
N ARG A 189 15.50 -11.41 -2.39
CA ARG A 189 15.75 -11.43 -0.93
C ARG A 189 14.64 -10.74 -0.12
N PRO A 190 14.20 -9.51 -0.44
CA PRO A 190 13.15 -8.85 0.35
C PRO A 190 11.83 -9.62 0.37
N VAL A 191 11.43 -10.26 -0.74
CA VAL A 191 10.21 -11.07 -0.79
C VAL A 191 10.39 -12.38 -0.04
N ARG A 192 11.53 -13.09 -0.20
CA ARG A 192 11.80 -14.31 0.57
C ARG A 192 11.75 -14.06 2.09
N MET A 193 12.18 -12.89 2.55
CA MET A 193 12.08 -12.53 3.97
C MET A 193 10.64 -12.51 4.50
N LEU A 194 9.67 -12.15 3.67
CA LEU A 194 8.26 -12.16 4.06
C LEU A 194 7.69 -13.57 4.22
N HIS A 195 8.27 -14.56 3.53
CA HIS A 195 7.84 -15.96 3.57
C HIS A 195 8.64 -16.82 4.57
N SER A 196 9.82 -16.35 4.97
CA SER A 196 10.63 -17.05 5.96
C SER A 196 10.27 -16.58 7.37
N GLN A 197 10.13 -17.55 8.28
CA GLN A 197 10.07 -17.24 9.69
C GLN A 197 11.44 -16.72 10.11
N LEU A 198 11.54 -15.39 10.30
CA LEU A 198 12.77 -14.78 10.77
C LEU A 198 12.87 -14.91 12.29
N GLU A 199 14.02 -15.34 12.79
CA GLU A 199 14.31 -15.43 14.23
C GLU A 199 14.13 -14.07 14.93
N GLU A 200 14.36 -12.97 14.19
CA GLU A 200 14.18 -11.59 14.68
C GLU A 200 12.71 -11.21 14.88
N PHE A 201 11.75 -11.92 14.24
CA PHE A 201 10.31 -11.62 14.27
C PHE A 201 9.49 -12.91 14.43
N PRO A 202 9.64 -13.64 15.55
CA PRO A 202 9.09 -14.99 15.72
C PRO A 202 7.55 -15.02 15.70
N GLY A 203 6.90 -13.90 16.04
CA GLY A 203 5.44 -13.78 16.04
C GLY A 203 4.81 -13.44 14.69
N ILE A 204 5.62 -13.22 13.64
CA ILE A 204 5.10 -12.80 12.33
C ILE A 204 5.11 -13.96 11.35
N HIS A 205 3.91 -14.36 10.92
CA HIS A 205 3.69 -15.38 9.89
C HIS A 205 2.86 -14.79 8.76
N LEU A 206 3.47 -14.60 7.58
CA LEU A 206 2.80 -14.10 6.39
C LEU A 206 2.68 -15.20 5.33
N THR A 207 1.53 -15.28 4.70
CA THR A 207 1.29 -16.17 3.57
C THR A 207 1.13 -15.33 2.31
N ASP A 208 1.87 -15.70 1.26
CA ASP A 208 1.69 -15.10 -0.06
C ASP A 208 0.35 -15.58 -0.64
N VAL A 209 -0.51 -14.63 -0.97
CA VAL A 209 -1.81 -14.95 -1.57
C VAL A 209 -1.67 -15.64 -2.92
N TYR A 210 -0.64 -15.31 -3.70
CA TYR A 210 -0.34 -16.00 -4.96
C TYR A 210 0.01 -17.47 -4.79
N SER A 211 0.48 -17.89 -3.62
CA SER A 211 0.69 -19.33 -3.32
C SER A 211 -0.61 -20.14 -3.21
N ARG A 212 -1.75 -19.47 -3.17
CA ARG A 212 -3.11 -20.05 -3.07
C ARG A 212 -3.89 -19.96 -4.37
N VAL A 213 -3.30 -19.38 -5.41
CA VAL A 213 -3.90 -19.19 -6.75
C VAL A 213 -3.29 -20.23 -7.70
N GLU A 214 -4.09 -20.75 -8.61
CA GLU A 214 -3.58 -21.65 -9.65
C GLU A 214 -2.51 -20.95 -10.49
N PRO A 215 -1.40 -21.61 -10.84
CA PRO A 215 -0.29 -20.99 -11.57
C PRO A 215 -0.70 -20.31 -12.88
N SER A 216 -1.74 -20.81 -13.55
CA SER A 216 -2.30 -20.25 -14.78
C SER A 216 -3.02 -18.91 -14.58
N GLU A 217 -3.41 -18.60 -13.34
CA GLU A 217 -4.09 -17.36 -12.97
C GLU A 217 -3.11 -16.30 -12.43
N VAL A 218 -1.83 -16.67 -12.26
CA VAL A 218 -0.78 -15.75 -11.80
C VAL A 218 -0.24 -14.96 -12.99
N HIS A 219 -0.48 -13.66 -13.01
CA HIS A 219 -0.02 -12.76 -14.06
C HIS A 219 1.01 -11.74 -13.56
N ASN A 220 1.80 -11.20 -14.47
CA ASN A 220 2.68 -10.08 -14.16
C ASN A 220 1.84 -8.85 -13.78
N THR A 221 2.20 -8.20 -12.68
CA THR A 221 1.51 -6.99 -12.21
C THR A 221 2.08 -5.71 -12.82
N LEU A 222 3.26 -5.77 -13.44
CA LEU A 222 3.88 -4.65 -14.16
C LEU A 222 3.71 -4.85 -15.67
N HIS A 223 2.99 -3.96 -16.34
CA HIS A 223 2.68 -4.05 -17.77
C HIS A 223 3.08 -2.81 -18.60
N ASN A 224 3.63 -1.74 -18.00
CA ASN A 224 4.10 -0.53 -18.68
C ASN A 224 3.11 0.07 -19.72
N PHE A 225 1.82 0.00 -19.45
CA PHE A 225 0.74 0.38 -20.38
C PHE A 225 0.67 -0.45 -21.68
N SER A 226 1.22 -1.65 -21.67
CA SER A 226 1.15 -2.53 -22.85
C SER A 226 -0.06 -3.47 -22.85
N GLY A 227 -0.87 -3.44 -21.80
CA GLY A 227 -2.05 -4.32 -21.66
C GLY A 227 -1.70 -5.69 -21.12
#